data_b9468829df7919ae2d7a99f31d60e9e6
#
_entry.id   b9468829df7919ae2d7a99f31d60e9e6
#
_cell.length_a   1.000
_cell.length_b   1.000
_cell.length_c   1.000
_cell.angle_alpha   90.00
_cell.angle_beta   90.00
_cell.angle_gamma   90.00
#
_symmetry.space_group_name_H-M   'P 1'
#
loop_
_entity.id
_entity.type
_entity.pdbx_description
1 polymer ?
#
loop_
_entity_poly.entity_id
_entity_poly.type
_entity_poly.pdbx_seq_one_letter_code
_entity_poly.pdbx_strand_id
1 'polypeptide(L)'
;MANKKNKSNSVKKPTAKQPSKKSNLPLIVAAAVVVCAAVLAVVSGNGPVGDSRSGGGQTISVGGYLTIPVSEISGTASFFPVVVDGTEMEVLAVRASDGTIRTAFNTCQSCYTSGRGYYVQQGDDLVCQNCGYHFVPDQVEVQAGGCNPWPIFAENKTVTESSIQISYDFLRESSAIFKNWKL
;
A
#
# COMPACT_ATOMS: atom_id res chain seq x y z
N MET A 1 -32.04 31.44 50.88
CA MET A 1 -32.71 30.39 51.69
C MET A 1 -32.72 29.09 50.92
N ALA A 2 -32.34 28.04 51.62
CA ALA A 2 -32.45 26.60 51.41
C ALA A 2 -31.39 25.90 50.56
N ASN A 3 -30.43 25.44 51.30
CA ASN A 3 -29.42 24.44 51.04
C ASN A 3 -30.07 23.03 50.96
N LYS A 4 -29.82 22.29 49.85
CA LYS A 4 -30.23 20.87 49.78
C LYS A 4 -29.02 19.99 49.50
N LYS A 5 -28.51 19.40 50.59
CA LYS A 5 -27.48 18.36 50.59
C LYS A 5 -27.99 17.13 49.82
N ASN A 6 -27.21 16.61 48.89
CA ASN A 6 -27.48 15.30 48.30
C ASN A 6 -26.43 14.30 48.78
N LYS A 7 -26.95 13.20 49.35
CA LYS A 7 -26.20 12.11 49.98
C LYS A 7 -25.57 11.22 48.90
N SER A 8 -24.30 10.97 49.06
CA SER A 8 -23.53 9.94 48.34
C SER A 8 -23.95 8.55 48.85
N ASN A 9 -24.46 7.70 47.96
CA ASN A 9 -24.63 6.29 48.20
C ASN A 9 -23.45 5.52 47.60
N SER A 10 -22.60 5.02 48.53
CA SER A 10 -21.54 4.06 48.24
C SER A 10 -22.15 2.66 48.03
N VAL A 11 -22.04 2.14 46.78
CA VAL A 11 -22.40 0.73 46.50
C VAL A 11 -21.14 -0.12 46.54
N LYS A 12 -21.11 -1.02 47.50
CA LYS A 12 -20.07 -2.05 47.71
C LYS A 12 -20.10 -3.07 46.56
N LYS A 13 -18.93 -3.28 45.96
CA LYS A 13 -18.65 -4.31 44.95
C LYS A 13 -18.44 -5.67 45.61
N PRO A 14 -19.11 -6.75 45.18
CA PRO A 14 -18.83 -8.09 45.73
C PRO A 14 -17.59 -8.68 45.06
N THR A 15 -16.70 -9.19 45.90
CA THR A 15 -15.47 -9.90 45.52
C THR A 15 -15.82 -11.36 45.19
N ALA A 16 -15.65 -11.78 43.95
CA ALA A 16 -15.78 -13.18 43.57
C ALA A 16 -14.44 -13.90 43.71
N LYS A 17 -14.41 -14.95 44.54
CA LYS A 17 -13.29 -15.88 44.74
C LYS A 17 -13.17 -16.78 43.51
N GLN A 18 -11.96 -16.83 42.92
CA GLN A 18 -11.57 -17.85 41.94
C GLN A 18 -11.22 -19.17 42.64
N PRO A 19 -11.67 -20.33 42.17
CA PRO A 19 -11.17 -21.61 42.59
C PRO A 19 -9.89 -21.98 41.88
N SER A 20 -8.85 -22.32 42.65
CA SER A 20 -7.60 -22.88 42.16
C SER A 20 -7.81 -24.32 41.66
N LYS A 21 -7.56 -24.58 40.39
CA LYS A 21 -7.52 -25.93 39.82
C LYS A 21 -6.08 -26.41 39.80
N LYS A 22 -5.76 -27.36 40.65
CA LYS A 22 -4.50 -28.14 40.60
C LYS A 22 -4.52 -29.01 39.37
N SER A 23 -3.54 -28.82 38.48
CA SER A 23 -3.31 -29.70 37.35
C SER A 23 -2.31 -30.78 37.75
N ASN A 24 -2.76 -32.03 37.75
CA ASN A 24 -1.93 -33.20 37.84
C ASN A 24 -1.32 -33.46 36.44
N LEU A 25 -0.01 -33.42 36.38
CA LEU A 25 0.80 -33.78 35.20
C LEU A 25 1.09 -35.27 35.31
N PRO A 26 0.77 -36.13 34.35
CA PRO A 26 1.51 -37.35 34.13
C PRO A 26 2.56 -37.15 33.03
N LEU A 27 3.74 -37.44 33.46
CA LEU A 27 4.93 -37.62 32.65
C LEU A 27 4.70 -38.81 31.72
N ILE A 28 4.62 -38.56 30.38
CA ILE A 28 4.80 -39.61 29.38
C ILE A 28 5.95 -39.15 28.48
N VAL A 29 7.13 -39.67 28.85
CA VAL A 29 8.28 -39.73 27.96
C VAL A 29 8.12 -41.01 27.15
N ALA A 30 7.90 -40.90 25.86
CA ALA A 30 8.22 -41.95 24.90
C ALA A 30 8.34 -41.34 23.50
N ALA A 31 9.56 -41.23 23.08
CA ALA A 31 10.12 -41.56 21.76
C ALA A 31 9.16 -41.63 20.58
N ALA A 32 9.30 -40.70 19.65
CA ALA A 32 9.16 -40.93 18.24
C ALA A 32 10.06 -39.93 17.48
N VAL A 33 11.32 -40.33 17.38
CA VAL A 33 12.22 -39.90 16.32
C VAL A 33 11.75 -40.57 15.03
N VAL A 34 11.87 -39.84 13.91
CA VAL A 34 11.75 -40.29 12.52
C VAL A 34 10.32 -40.34 11.97
N VAL A 35 9.90 -39.29 11.33
CA VAL A 35 9.65 -39.17 9.88
C VAL A 35 9.62 -37.70 9.51
N CYS A 36 10.78 -37.04 9.39
CA CYS A 36 10.94 -35.91 8.51
C CYS A 36 11.25 -36.46 7.12
N ALA A 37 10.27 -36.99 6.47
CA ALA A 37 10.37 -37.29 5.06
C ALA A 37 9.29 -36.51 4.32
N ALA A 38 9.78 -35.46 3.64
CA ALA A 38 9.29 -34.99 2.36
C ALA A 38 7.76 -34.96 2.18
N VAL A 39 7.14 -33.86 2.60
CA VAL A 39 6.05 -33.29 1.81
C VAL A 39 6.54 -31.91 1.36
N LEU A 40 7.45 -31.90 0.42
CA LEU A 40 7.53 -30.82 -0.57
C LEU A 40 6.29 -30.93 -1.42
N ALA A 41 5.17 -30.45 -0.91
CA ALA A 41 4.04 -30.11 -1.75
C ALA A 41 4.50 -28.92 -2.59
N VAL A 42 4.95 -29.24 -3.79
CA VAL A 42 5.08 -28.27 -4.88
C VAL A 42 3.67 -27.74 -5.13
N VAL A 43 3.32 -26.67 -4.44
CA VAL A 43 2.26 -25.79 -4.90
C VAL A 43 2.89 -25.02 -6.06
N SER A 44 2.85 -25.64 -7.24
CA SER A 44 3.02 -24.93 -8.51
C SER A 44 1.81 -24.04 -8.71
N GLY A 45 1.74 -22.97 -7.95
CA GLY A 45 0.96 -21.81 -8.29
C GLY A 45 1.74 -21.05 -9.36
N ASN A 46 1.55 -21.41 -10.63
CA ASN A 46 1.99 -20.61 -11.76
C ASN A 46 1.16 -19.33 -11.81
N GLY A 47 1.47 -18.39 -10.94
CA GLY A 47 1.29 -16.97 -11.24
C GLY A 47 2.59 -16.50 -11.88
N PRO A 48 2.58 -15.72 -12.95
CA PRO A 48 3.82 -15.15 -13.48
C PRO A 48 4.39 -14.16 -12.46
N VAL A 49 5.30 -14.64 -11.63
CA VAL A 49 6.18 -13.80 -10.82
C VAL A 49 7.25 -13.28 -11.78
N GLY A 50 7.01 -12.11 -12.32
CA GLY A 50 8.04 -11.36 -13.03
C GLY A 50 9.02 -10.79 -12.03
N ASP A 51 10.02 -11.58 -11.61
CA ASP A 51 11.18 -11.08 -10.92
C ASP A 51 12.18 -10.56 -11.97
N SER A 52 12.28 -9.24 -12.10
CA SER A 52 13.38 -8.60 -12.82
C SER A 52 13.63 -7.22 -12.24
N ARG A 53 14.37 -7.19 -11.13
CA ARG A 53 15.10 -6.00 -10.69
C ARG A 53 16.35 -5.83 -11.55
N SER A 54 16.16 -5.32 -12.73
CA SER A 54 17.21 -4.78 -13.59
C SER A 54 16.67 -3.51 -14.18
N GLY A 55 17.16 -2.36 -13.79
CA GLY A 55 17.00 -1.00 -14.34
C GLY A 55 15.80 -0.60 -15.21
N GLY A 56 14.86 -1.49 -15.46
CA GLY A 56 13.61 -1.30 -16.21
C GLY A 56 12.42 -1.64 -15.33
N GLY A 57 11.27 -1.00 -15.60
CA GLY A 57 10.02 -1.21 -14.86
C GLY A 57 9.52 -2.66 -14.91
N GLN A 58 8.70 -3.03 -13.93
CA GLN A 58 8.03 -4.33 -13.91
C GLN A 58 7.11 -4.46 -15.14
N THR A 59 7.33 -5.47 -15.98
CA THR A 59 6.46 -5.73 -17.14
C THR A 59 5.20 -6.48 -16.68
N ILE A 60 4.03 -5.90 -16.94
CA ILE A 60 2.74 -6.49 -16.58
C ILE A 60 2.04 -6.99 -17.83
N SER A 61 1.66 -8.27 -17.83
CA SER A 61 0.91 -8.90 -18.90
C SER A 61 -0.58 -9.00 -18.59
N VAL A 62 -1.37 -9.35 -19.60
CA VAL A 62 -2.82 -9.56 -19.49
C VAL A 62 -3.16 -10.46 -18.28
N GLY A 63 -4.08 -10.00 -17.45
CA GLY A 63 -4.50 -10.68 -16.22
C GLY A 63 -3.54 -10.55 -15.04
N GLY A 64 -2.38 -9.88 -15.22
CA GLY A 64 -1.42 -9.59 -14.16
C GLY A 64 -1.74 -8.33 -13.37
N TYR A 65 -0.89 -8.05 -12.39
CA TYR A 65 -1.01 -6.90 -11.50
C TYR A 65 0.37 -6.27 -11.26
N LEU A 66 0.43 -4.94 -11.20
CA LEU A 66 1.52 -4.26 -10.50
C LEU A 66 1.29 -4.51 -9.00
N THR A 67 2.27 -5.12 -8.36
CA THR A 67 2.22 -5.38 -6.92
C THR A 67 3.25 -4.53 -6.21
N ILE A 68 2.79 -3.64 -5.34
CA ILE A 68 3.62 -2.70 -4.56
C ILE A 68 3.62 -3.18 -3.10
N PRO A 69 4.78 -3.57 -2.54
CA PRO A 69 4.86 -3.94 -1.13
C PRO A 69 4.59 -2.74 -0.22
N VAL A 70 3.69 -2.89 0.76
CA VAL A 70 3.38 -1.83 1.75
C VAL A 70 4.62 -1.45 2.57
N SER A 71 5.56 -2.39 2.75
CA SER A 71 6.83 -2.17 3.46
C SER A 71 7.79 -1.21 2.74
N GLU A 72 7.60 -0.97 1.44
CA GLU A 72 8.41 -0.03 0.66
C GLU A 72 7.83 1.40 0.66
N ILE A 73 6.70 1.63 1.34
CA ILE A 73 5.99 2.91 1.33
C ILE A 73 6.20 3.64 2.65
N SER A 74 6.76 4.83 2.58
CA SER A 74 7.03 5.72 3.71
C SER A 74 6.36 7.08 3.53
N GLY A 75 6.67 8.05 4.39
CA GLY A 75 6.27 9.45 4.23
C GLY A 75 6.96 10.16 3.05
N THR A 76 8.03 9.59 2.52
CA THR A 76 8.65 10.01 1.25
C THR A 76 8.06 9.18 0.12
N ALA A 77 7.75 9.81 -1.01
CA ALA A 77 7.18 9.11 -2.15
C ALA A 77 8.15 8.07 -2.71
N SER A 78 7.64 6.86 -2.91
CA SER A 78 8.32 5.78 -3.63
C SER A 78 7.77 5.70 -5.04
N PHE A 79 8.63 5.41 -6.01
CA PHE A 79 8.30 5.36 -7.44
C PHE A 79 8.48 3.94 -7.96
N PHE A 80 7.46 3.43 -8.64
CA PHE A 80 7.37 2.05 -9.13
C PHE A 80 7.22 2.06 -10.65
N PRO A 81 8.34 1.92 -11.39
CA PRO A 81 8.30 1.81 -12.84
C PRO A 81 7.56 0.56 -13.29
N VAL A 82 6.75 0.68 -14.33
CA VAL A 82 5.96 -0.42 -14.90
C VAL A 82 5.89 -0.30 -16.41
N VAL A 83 5.89 -1.42 -17.11
CA VAL A 83 5.74 -1.49 -18.57
C VAL A 83 4.48 -2.27 -18.89
N VAL A 84 3.59 -1.67 -19.68
CA VAL A 84 2.33 -2.28 -20.14
C VAL A 84 2.23 -2.10 -21.65
N ASP A 85 2.17 -3.21 -22.38
CA ASP A 85 2.13 -3.23 -23.85
C ASP A 85 3.21 -2.36 -24.51
N GLY A 86 4.43 -2.36 -23.93
CA GLY A 86 5.55 -1.56 -24.40
C GLY A 86 5.50 -0.08 -24.00
N THR A 87 4.48 0.37 -23.30
CA THR A 87 4.40 1.73 -22.75
C THR A 87 5.06 1.76 -21.36
N GLU A 88 6.09 2.59 -21.22
CA GLU A 88 6.70 2.88 -19.93
C GLU A 88 5.82 3.82 -19.12
N MET A 89 5.54 3.42 -17.90
CA MET A 89 4.71 4.15 -16.95
C MET A 89 5.37 4.12 -15.57
N GLU A 90 4.91 4.95 -14.66
CA GLU A 90 5.40 4.94 -13.27
C GLU A 90 4.24 5.26 -12.32
N VAL A 91 4.10 4.45 -11.30
CA VAL A 91 3.19 4.68 -10.19
C VAL A 91 3.99 5.24 -9.02
N LEU A 92 3.48 6.26 -8.36
CA LEU A 92 4.00 6.73 -7.09
C LEU A 92 3.07 6.30 -5.95
N ALA A 93 3.66 5.99 -4.80
CA ALA A 93 2.96 5.70 -3.57
C ALA A 93 3.63 6.42 -2.40
N VAL A 94 2.84 6.94 -1.48
CA VAL A 94 3.30 7.67 -0.31
C VAL A 94 2.39 7.41 0.88
N ARG A 95 2.94 7.38 2.08
CA ARG A 95 2.16 7.35 3.31
C ARG A 95 1.90 8.79 3.75
N ALA A 96 0.64 9.18 3.71
CA ALA A 96 0.18 10.49 4.17
C ALA A 96 0.33 10.64 5.69
N SER A 97 0.27 11.87 6.19
CA SER A 97 0.41 12.20 7.62
C SER A 97 -0.70 11.57 8.49
N ASP A 98 -1.86 11.24 7.90
CA ASP A 98 -2.95 10.53 8.55
C ASP A 98 -2.73 9.00 8.63
N GLY A 99 -1.58 8.51 8.13
CA GLY A 99 -1.21 7.10 8.10
C GLY A 99 -1.77 6.31 6.92
N THR A 100 -2.65 6.90 6.11
CA THR A 100 -3.18 6.24 4.91
C THR A 100 -2.15 6.19 3.79
N ILE A 101 -2.23 5.16 2.94
CA ILE A 101 -1.38 5.08 1.76
C ILE A 101 -2.14 5.67 0.58
N ARG A 102 -1.48 6.61 -0.10
CA ARG A 102 -1.98 7.31 -1.27
C ARG A 102 -1.19 6.89 -2.50
N THR A 103 -1.87 6.77 -3.63
CA THR A 103 -1.27 6.33 -4.90
C THR A 103 -1.70 7.23 -6.05
N ALA A 104 -0.78 7.44 -6.98
CA ALA A 104 -1.06 8.15 -8.23
C ALA A 104 -0.14 7.64 -9.34
N PHE A 105 -0.51 7.89 -10.58
CA PHE A 105 0.46 7.83 -11.67
C PHE A 105 1.43 9.01 -11.57
N ASN A 106 2.72 8.76 -11.81
CA ASN A 106 3.73 9.81 -11.85
C ASN A 106 3.64 10.61 -13.16
N THR A 107 2.49 11.24 -13.35
CA THR A 107 2.24 12.16 -14.46
C THR A 107 1.30 13.26 -14.01
N CYS A 108 1.56 14.48 -14.45
CA CYS A 108 0.79 15.68 -14.07
C CYS A 108 -0.44 15.83 -14.97
N GLN A 109 -1.62 15.98 -14.39
CA GLN A 109 -2.88 16.11 -15.14
C GLN A 109 -2.91 17.31 -16.11
N SER A 110 -2.17 18.38 -15.82
CA SER A 110 -2.06 19.56 -16.71
C SER A 110 -0.87 19.49 -17.68
N CYS A 111 0.20 18.79 -17.29
CA CYS A 111 1.48 18.85 -18.02
C CYS A 111 1.84 17.55 -18.74
N TYR A 112 1.01 16.50 -18.70
CA TYR A 112 1.34 15.16 -19.21
C TYR A 112 1.71 15.14 -20.69
N THR A 113 1.21 16.08 -21.51
CA THR A 113 1.51 16.15 -22.94
C THR A 113 2.88 16.77 -23.24
N SER A 114 3.52 17.42 -22.26
CA SER A 114 4.77 18.17 -22.46
C SER A 114 6.04 17.30 -22.56
N GLY A 115 5.94 16.02 -22.20
CA GLY A 115 7.10 15.13 -22.03
C GLY A 115 7.80 15.30 -20.67
N ARG A 116 7.57 16.38 -19.96
CA ARG A 116 8.18 16.72 -18.67
C ARG A 116 7.18 16.77 -17.51
N GLY A 117 5.94 16.36 -17.74
CA GLY A 117 4.86 16.39 -16.77
C GLY A 117 4.93 15.26 -15.73
N TYR A 118 6.11 14.99 -15.16
CA TYR A 118 6.31 14.02 -14.08
C TYR A 118 6.82 14.72 -12.83
N TYR A 119 6.74 14.04 -11.70
CA TYR A 119 7.16 14.54 -10.39
C TYR A 119 8.45 13.89 -9.92
N VAL A 120 9.23 14.65 -9.17
CA VAL A 120 10.33 14.17 -8.35
C VAL A 120 10.11 14.65 -6.91
N GLN A 121 10.57 13.88 -5.94
CA GLN A 121 10.57 14.31 -4.55
C GLN A 121 11.66 15.37 -4.34
N GLN A 122 11.30 16.53 -3.79
CA GLN A 122 12.23 17.57 -3.37
C GLN A 122 11.85 18.04 -1.95
N GLY A 123 12.67 17.69 -0.96
CA GLY A 123 12.30 17.86 0.43
C GLY A 123 11.02 17.06 0.72
N ASP A 124 10.01 17.71 1.27
CA ASP A 124 8.74 17.11 1.63
C ASP A 124 7.69 17.17 0.51
N ASP A 125 8.02 17.79 -0.64
CA ASP A 125 7.08 17.99 -1.74
C ASP A 125 7.39 17.14 -2.97
N LEU A 126 6.36 16.86 -3.75
CA LEU A 126 6.43 16.38 -5.11
C LEU A 126 6.47 17.58 -6.07
N VAL A 127 7.53 17.73 -6.85
CA VAL A 127 7.72 18.87 -7.74
C VAL A 127 7.57 18.45 -9.19
N CYS A 128 6.59 19.06 -9.88
CA CYS A 128 6.37 18.84 -11.32
C CYS A 128 7.54 19.38 -12.15
N GLN A 129 8.16 18.53 -12.95
CA GLN A 129 9.36 18.90 -13.72
C GLN A 129 9.06 19.78 -14.94
N ASN A 130 7.79 19.98 -15.29
CA ASN A 130 7.39 20.89 -16.36
C ASN A 130 7.13 22.32 -15.84
N CYS A 131 6.26 22.46 -14.84
CA CYS A 131 5.80 23.78 -14.38
C CYS A 131 6.38 24.20 -13.02
N GLY A 132 7.14 23.33 -12.34
CA GLY A 132 7.74 23.63 -11.04
C GLY A 132 6.74 23.69 -9.89
N TYR A 133 5.49 23.28 -10.10
CA TYR A 133 4.49 23.30 -9.04
C TYR A 133 4.83 22.27 -7.95
N HIS A 134 4.79 22.72 -6.69
CA HIS A 134 5.00 21.91 -5.51
C HIS A 134 3.67 21.31 -5.04
N PHE A 135 3.62 19.99 -4.95
CA PHE A 135 2.44 19.26 -4.55
C PHE A 135 2.69 18.47 -3.27
N VAL A 136 1.87 18.74 -2.24
CA VAL A 136 2.03 18.11 -0.93
C VAL A 136 1.59 16.64 -0.99
N PRO A 137 2.39 15.69 -0.52
CA PRO A 137 2.05 14.27 -0.51
C PRO A 137 0.69 13.92 0.11
N ASP A 138 0.27 14.64 1.15
CA ASP A 138 -1.04 14.44 1.79
C ASP A 138 -2.23 14.72 0.87
N GLN A 139 -2.01 15.41 -0.23
CA GLN A 139 -3.04 15.70 -1.23
C GLN A 139 -3.08 14.69 -2.40
N VAL A 140 -2.10 13.79 -2.48
CA VAL A 140 -2.12 12.68 -3.45
C VAL A 140 -3.41 11.89 -3.25
N GLU A 141 -4.10 11.53 -4.35
CA GLU A 141 -5.38 10.81 -4.34
C GLU A 141 -6.58 11.58 -3.75
N VAL A 142 -6.35 12.72 -3.09
CA VAL A 142 -7.43 13.56 -2.51
C VAL A 142 -7.91 14.60 -3.51
N GLN A 143 -6.98 15.19 -4.26
CA GLN A 143 -7.28 16.20 -5.28
C GLN A 143 -7.13 15.62 -6.68
N ALA A 144 -8.03 16.02 -7.57
CA ALA A 144 -7.96 15.75 -8.99
C ALA A 144 -8.03 17.07 -9.78
N GLY A 145 -7.39 17.08 -10.95
CA GLY A 145 -7.33 18.27 -11.82
C GLY A 145 -6.18 19.23 -11.48
N GLY A 146 -5.86 20.14 -12.39
CA GLY A 146 -4.74 21.07 -12.23
C GLY A 146 -3.37 20.40 -12.29
N CYS A 147 -2.37 20.97 -11.61
CA CYS A 147 -1.01 20.43 -11.56
C CYS A 147 -0.86 19.34 -10.49
N ASN A 148 -1.77 18.38 -10.45
CA ASN A 148 -1.76 17.27 -9.53
C ASN A 148 -1.26 15.99 -10.20
N PRO A 149 -0.60 15.07 -9.47
CA PRO A 149 -0.39 13.71 -9.93
C PRO A 149 -1.74 13.06 -10.29
N TRP A 150 -1.76 12.22 -11.32
CA TRP A 150 -3.00 11.58 -11.74
C TRP A 150 -3.42 10.51 -10.73
N PRO A 151 -4.52 10.70 -9.98
CA PRO A 151 -4.84 9.85 -8.83
C PRO A 151 -5.23 8.43 -9.25
N ILE A 152 -4.85 7.44 -8.43
CA ILE A 152 -5.33 6.06 -8.51
C ILE A 152 -6.23 5.83 -7.30
N PHE A 153 -7.54 5.99 -7.50
CA PHE A 153 -8.53 5.89 -6.45
C PHE A 153 -8.76 4.45 -5.97
N ALA A 154 -9.45 4.32 -4.84
CA ALA A 154 -9.66 3.04 -4.16
C ALA A 154 -10.34 1.97 -5.05
N GLU A 155 -11.23 2.35 -5.95
CA GLU A 155 -11.92 1.46 -6.88
C GLU A 155 -10.99 0.85 -7.95
N ASN A 156 -9.81 1.44 -8.16
CA ASN A 156 -8.85 1.02 -9.20
C ASN A 156 -7.66 0.22 -8.64
N LYS A 157 -7.69 -0.10 -7.35
CA LYS A 157 -6.64 -0.87 -6.68
C LYS A 157 -7.21 -1.77 -5.59
N THR A 158 -6.50 -2.84 -5.29
CA THR A 158 -6.77 -3.66 -4.10
C THR A 158 -5.67 -3.43 -3.09
N VAL A 159 -6.04 -3.06 -1.87
CA VAL A 159 -5.10 -2.85 -0.76
C VAL A 159 -5.26 -3.96 0.26
N THR A 160 -4.15 -4.62 0.59
CA THR A 160 -4.05 -5.63 1.66
C THR A 160 -3.10 -5.13 2.74
N GLU A 161 -2.92 -5.88 3.82
CA GLU A 161 -1.94 -5.53 4.87
C GLU A 161 -0.50 -5.49 4.36
N SER A 162 -0.18 -6.27 3.32
CA SER A 162 1.18 -6.44 2.81
C SER A 162 1.45 -5.81 1.45
N SER A 163 0.41 -5.54 0.64
CA SER A 163 0.59 -5.07 -0.74
C SER A 163 -0.56 -4.23 -1.26
N ILE A 164 -0.26 -3.44 -2.28
CA ILE A 164 -1.23 -2.79 -3.16
C ILE A 164 -1.13 -3.45 -4.53
N GLN A 165 -2.25 -3.81 -5.11
CA GLN A 165 -2.34 -4.40 -6.43
C GLN A 165 -3.13 -3.51 -7.37
N ILE A 166 -2.57 -3.23 -8.55
CA ILE A 166 -3.19 -2.45 -9.62
C ILE A 166 -3.24 -3.33 -10.87
N SER A 167 -4.43 -3.55 -11.41
CA SER A 167 -4.62 -4.50 -12.50
C SER A 167 -4.01 -4.03 -13.82
N TYR A 168 -3.59 -4.99 -14.65
CA TYR A 168 -3.16 -4.74 -16.02
C TYR A 168 -4.20 -3.92 -16.81
N ASP A 169 -5.48 -4.27 -16.71
CA ASP A 169 -6.54 -3.60 -17.49
C ASP A 169 -6.61 -2.10 -17.17
N PHE A 170 -6.59 -1.74 -15.89
CA PHE A 170 -6.58 -0.34 -15.48
C PHE A 170 -5.29 0.39 -15.89
N LEU A 171 -4.12 -0.27 -15.76
CA LEU A 171 -2.85 0.29 -16.22
C LEU A 171 -2.88 0.54 -17.73
N ARG A 172 -3.37 -0.43 -18.51
CA ARG A 172 -3.50 -0.33 -19.96
C ARG A 172 -4.44 0.81 -20.38
N GLU A 173 -5.61 0.92 -19.75
CA GLU A 173 -6.55 2.01 -19.98
C GLU A 173 -5.93 3.39 -19.70
N SER A 174 -5.05 3.46 -18.71
CA SER A 174 -4.35 4.69 -18.31
C SER A 174 -3.12 4.99 -19.17
N SER A 175 -2.67 4.09 -20.03
CA SER A 175 -1.39 4.22 -20.77
C SER A 175 -1.30 5.47 -21.64
N ALA A 176 -2.44 5.96 -22.15
CA ALA A 176 -2.50 7.14 -23.02
C ALA A 176 -1.92 8.42 -22.37
N ILE A 177 -1.99 8.55 -21.04
CA ILE A 177 -1.44 9.71 -20.31
C ILE A 177 0.10 9.69 -20.23
N PHE A 178 0.73 8.57 -20.62
CA PHE A 178 2.17 8.38 -20.63
C PHE A 178 2.80 8.47 -22.03
N LYS A 179 2.01 8.74 -23.08
CA LYS A 179 2.48 8.74 -24.48
C LYS A 179 3.76 9.56 -24.72
N ASN A 180 3.92 10.69 -24.02
CA ASN A 180 5.07 11.57 -24.14
C ASN A 180 5.93 11.60 -22.85
N TRP A 181 5.70 10.69 -21.92
CA TRP A 181 6.30 10.72 -20.60
C TRP A 181 7.81 10.56 -20.63
N LYS A 182 8.52 11.49 -19.97
CA LYS A 182 10.00 11.55 -19.89
C LYS A 182 10.72 11.64 -21.27
N LEU A 183 10.07 12.29 -22.26
CA LEU A 183 10.69 12.60 -23.56
C LEU A 183 11.62 13.82 -23.47
#